data_9f88c37db10ef73619eded96fc487b25
#
_entry.id   9f88c37db10ef73619eded96fc487b25
#
_cell.length_a   1.000
_cell.length_b   1.000
_cell.length_c   1.000
_cell.angle_alpha   90.00
_cell.angle_beta   90.00
_cell.angle_gamma   90.00
#
_symmetry.space_group_name_H-M   'P 1'
#
loop_
_entity.id
_entity.type
_entity.pdbx_description
1 polymer ?
#
loop_
_entity_poly.entity_id
_entity_poly.type
_entity_poly.pdbx_seq_one_letter_code
_entity_poly.pdbx_strand_id
1 'polypeptide(L)'
;ECRINAENPWKNFRPSPGTITDLHLPGGQGIRVDTGIYNGYQIPPYYDSMIAKVIVWAKNRTEAIRKMQSALGEVIIEGIDTNVDYQYEILDHPDFESGNTDVEFIERMEADK
;
A
#
# COMPACT_ATOMS: atom_id res chain seq x y z
N GLU A 1 -3.83 -8.99 -0.19
CA GLU A 1 -3.00 -8.34 -1.22
C GLU A 1 -3.15 -6.83 -1.13
N CYS A 2 -2.04 -6.12 -1.10
CA CYS A 2 -2.03 -4.68 -1.24
C CYS A 2 -1.29 -4.31 -2.52
N ARG A 3 -1.93 -3.52 -3.37
CA ARG A 3 -1.32 -2.99 -4.58
C ARG A 3 -0.70 -1.64 -4.26
N ILE A 4 0.61 -1.53 -4.46
CA ILE A 4 1.31 -0.28 -4.23
C ILE A 4 1.33 0.51 -5.54
N ASN A 5 0.78 1.72 -5.47
CA ASN A 5 0.67 2.61 -6.61
C ASN A 5 1.51 3.86 -6.42
N ALA A 6 2.12 4.34 -7.49
CA ALA A 6 2.82 5.62 -7.53
C ALA A 6 1.79 6.73 -7.70
N GLU A 7 1.13 7.11 -6.59
CA GLU A 7 0.05 8.09 -6.59
C GLU A 7 -0.04 8.77 -5.22
N ASN A 8 -0.69 9.92 -5.17
CA ASN A 8 -0.89 10.64 -3.92
C ASN A 8 -2.36 10.57 -3.50
N PRO A 9 -2.72 9.71 -2.51
CA PRO A 9 -4.11 9.56 -2.07
C PRO A 9 -4.71 10.84 -1.47
N TRP A 10 -3.86 11.71 -0.91
CA TRP A 10 -4.31 12.95 -0.29
C TRP A 10 -4.47 14.09 -1.31
N LYS A 11 -4.09 13.85 -2.57
CA LYS A 11 -4.29 14.77 -3.69
C LYS A 11 -5.11 14.10 -4.78
N ASN A 12 -6.22 13.49 -4.38
CA ASN A 12 -7.18 12.86 -5.27
C ASN A 12 -6.56 11.76 -6.14
N PHE A 13 -5.63 10.98 -5.56
CA PHE A 13 -4.95 9.87 -6.23
C PHE A 13 -4.22 10.27 -7.51
N ARG A 14 -3.70 11.50 -7.53
CA ARG A 14 -2.91 11.97 -8.68
C ARG A 14 -1.70 11.07 -8.89
N PRO A 15 -1.41 10.65 -10.14
CA PRO A 15 -0.19 9.90 -10.41
C PRO A 15 1.07 10.65 -9.98
N SER A 16 2.05 9.92 -9.47
CA SER A 16 3.31 10.50 -9.02
C SER A 16 4.47 9.89 -9.80
N PRO A 17 4.81 10.46 -10.98
CA PRO A 17 6.02 10.03 -11.69
C PRO A 17 7.27 10.54 -11.00
N GLY A 18 8.40 9.96 -11.32
CA GLY A 18 9.69 10.40 -10.78
C GLY A 18 10.66 9.25 -10.63
N THR A 19 11.79 9.53 -9.98
CA THR A 19 12.85 8.55 -9.79
C THR A 19 12.85 8.05 -8.35
N ILE A 20 12.88 6.74 -8.18
CA ILE A 20 12.99 6.12 -6.86
C ILE A 20 14.42 6.32 -6.37
N THR A 21 14.59 7.06 -5.27
CA THR A 21 15.91 7.39 -4.72
C THR A 21 16.33 6.43 -3.62
N ASP A 22 15.39 5.80 -2.94
CA ASP A 22 15.66 4.78 -1.93
C ASP A 22 14.51 3.78 -1.92
N LEU A 23 14.85 2.49 -1.82
CA LEU A 23 13.89 1.41 -1.89
C LEU A 23 14.24 0.31 -0.90
N HIS A 24 13.29 -0.02 -0.05
CA HIS A 24 13.36 -1.20 0.81
C HIS A 24 12.02 -1.93 0.77
N LEU A 25 12.03 -3.21 0.48
CA LEU A 25 10.84 -4.04 0.37
C LEU A 25 10.82 -5.07 1.48
N PRO A 26 9.62 -5.41 1.98
CA PRO A 26 9.51 -6.40 3.05
C PRO A 26 9.82 -7.80 2.55
N GLY A 27 10.18 -8.67 3.47
CA GLY A 27 10.38 -10.08 3.20
C GLY A 27 10.06 -10.90 4.43
N GLY A 28 10.15 -12.21 4.30
CA GLY A 28 9.92 -13.13 5.40
C GLY A 28 8.85 -14.15 5.09
N GLN A 29 8.63 -15.04 6.05
CA GLN A 29 7.66 -16.12 5.90
C GLN A 29 6.25 -15.57 5.81
N GLY A 30 5.50 -16.02 4.81
CA GLY A 30 4.12 -15.59 4.60
C GLY A 30 4.02 -14.22 3.93
N ILE A 31 5.12 -13.69 3.38
CA ILE A 31 5.14 -12.41 2.68
C ILE A 31 5.78 -12.60 1.31
N ARG A 32 5.10 -12.11 0.26
CA ARG A 32 5.65 -12.09 -1.09
C ARG A 32 5.46 -10.72 -1.70
N VAL A 33 6.48 -10.23 -2.40
CA VAL A 33 6.42 -8.97 -3.12
C VAL A 33 6.68 -9.23 -4.59
N ASP A 34 5.73 -8.87 -5.42
CA ASP A 34 5.86 -8.94 -6.88
C ASP A 34 6.09 -7.54 -7.42
N THR A 35 7.26 -7.29 -7.98
CA THR A 35 7.61 -5.96 -8.47
C THR A 35 8.77 -6.02 -9.47
N GLY A 36 8.83 -5.00 -10.34
CA GLY A 36 9.99 -4.80 -11.21
C GLY A 36 10.78 -3.54 -10.87
N ILE A 37 10.42 -2.84 -9.77
CA ILE A 37 11.12 -1.60 -9.42
C ILE A 37 12.43 -1.85 -8.70
N TYR A 38 13.33 -0.87 -8.75
CA TYR A 38 14.64 -0.92 -8.12
C TYR A 38 15.12 0.51 -7.83
N ASN A 39 16.19 0.65 -7.05
CA ASN A 39 16.78 1.95 -6.78
C ASN A 39 17.21 2.60 -8.10
N GLY A 40 16.80 3.83 -8.32
CA GLY A 40 17.08 4.56 -9.55
C GLY A 40 16.04 4.33 -10.64
N TYR A 41 15.05 3.46 -10.43
CA TYR A 41 14.00 3.23 -11.41
C TYR A 41 13.18 4.50 -11.60
N GLN A 42 12.94 4.86 -12.86
CA GLN A 42 12.14 6.03 -13.21
C GLN A 42 10.70 5.61 -13.49
N ILE A 43 9.77 6.15 -12.71
CA ILE A 43 8.34 5.89 -12.88
C ILE A 43 7.81 6.80 -13.97
N PRO A 44 7.30 6.24 -15.08
CA PRO A 44 6.71 7.06 -16.15
C PRO A 44 5.31 7.54 -15.76
N PRO A 45 4.81 8.62 -16.39
CA PRO A 45 3.48 9.19 -16.09
C PRO A 45 2.36 8.42 -16.80
N TYR A 46 2.17 7.14 -16.48
CA TYR A 46 1.13 6.30 -17.08
C TYR A 46 -0.15 6.33 -16.26
N TYR A 47 -1.26 5.88 -16.87
CA TYR A 47 -2.52 5.69 -16.18
C TYR A 47 -2.43 4.61 -15.11
N ASP A 48 -1.77 3.50 -15.43
CA ASP A 48 -1.57 2.43 -14.46
C ASP A 48 -0.34 2.76 -13.63
N SER A 49 -0.60 3.18 -12.41
CA SER A 49 0.44 3.58 -11.47
C SER A 49 0.93 2.44 -10.59
N MET A 50 0.44 1.21 -10.79
CA MET A 50 0.82 0.07 -9.96
C MET A 50 2.30 -0.28 -10.16
N ILE A 51 3.06 -0.27 -9.07
CA ILE A 51 4.50 -0.53 -9.09
C ILE A 51 4.89 -1.78 -8.33
N ALA A 52 4.03 -2.27 -7.44
CA ALA A 52 4.30 -3.47 -6.67
C ALA A 52 3.01 -4.07 -6.13
N LYS A 53 3.06 -5.36 -5.79
CA LYS A 53 2.02 -6.04 -5.02
C LYS A 53 2.67 -6.64 -3.79
N VAL A 54 2.11 -6.37 -2.62
CA VAL A 54 2.50 -7.04 -1.39
C VAL A 54 1.42 -8.05 -1.04
N ILE A 55 1.80 -9.31 -0.95
CA ILE A 55 0.89 -10.42 -0.70
C ILE A 55 1.28 -11.08 0.61
N VAL A 56 0.31 -11.26 1.50
CA VAL A 56 0.53 -11.97 2.75
C VAL A 56 -0.50 -13.09 2.88
N TRP A 57 -0.14 -14.12 3.64
CA TRP A 57 -1.09 -15.16 4.03
C TRP A 57 -0.87 -15.53 5.49
N ALA A 58 -1.96 -15.87 6.16
CA ALA A 58 -1.98 -16.21 7.58
C ALA A 58 -3.18 -17.11 7.87
N LYS A 59 -3.29 -17.58 9.12
CA LYS A 59 -4.33 -18.51 9.53
C LYS A 59 -5.73 -17.92 9.47
N ASN A 60 -5.85 -16.63 9.73
CA ASN A 60 -7.13 -15.95 9.79
C ASN A 60 -6.98 -14.49 9.39
N ARG A 61 -8.12 -13.80 9.29
CA ARG A 61 -8.16 -12.40 8.85
C ARG A 61 -7.37 -11.46 9.77
N THR A 62 -7.52 -11.61 11.08
CA THR A 62 -6.84 -10.74 12.04
C THR A 62 -5.32 -10.85 11.91
N GLU A 63 -4.81 -12.08 11.83
CA GLU A 63 -3.37 -12.29 11.65
C GLU A 63 -2.87 -11.79 10.30
N ALA A 64 -3.68 -11.97 9.24
CA ALA A 64 -3.32 -11.47 7.92
C ALA A 64 -3.24 -9.94 7.90
N ILE A 65 -4.19 -9.25 8.54
CA ILE A 65 -4.16 -7.79 8.64
C ILE A 65 -2.91 -7.32 9.37
N ARG A 66 -2.59 -7.94 10.51
CA ARG A 66 -1.40 -7.58 11.29
C ARG A 66 -0.11 -7.82 10.50
N LYS A 67 -0.04 -8.94 9.79
CA LYS A 67 1.12 -9.26 8.96
C LYS A 67 1.28 -8.24 7.83
N MET A 68 0.18 -7.84 7.19
CA MET A 68 0.21 -6.83 6.15
C MET A 68 0.63 -5.47 6.69
N GLN A 69 0.14 -5.08 7.87
CA GLN A 69 0.57 -3.84 8.52
C GLN A 69 2.06 -3.84 8.79
N SER A 70 2.60 -4.94 9.30
CA SER A 70 4.05 -5.07 9.50
C SER A 70 4.81 -4.97 8.18
N ALA A 71 4.33 -5.64 7.14
CA ALA A 71 4.96 -5.60 5.83
C ALA A 71 4.95 -4.18 5.25
N LEU A 72 3.81 -3.50 5.29
CA LEU A 72 3.72 -2.12 4.80
C LEU A 72 4.59 -1.16 5.59
N GLY A 73 4.74 -1.39 6.92
CA GLY A 73 5.63 -0.60 7.75
C GLY A 73 7.10 -0.73 7.37
N GLU A 74 7.48 -1.82 6.72
CA GLU A 74 8.85 -2.03 6.24
C GLU A 74 9.09 -1.48 4.84
N VAL A 75 8.03 -1.12 4.09
CA VAL A 75 8.19 -0.58 2.75
C VAL A 75 8.75 0.83 2.81
N ILE A 76 9.87 1.06 2.15
CA ILE A 76 10.45 2.38 1.96
C ILE A 76 10.56 2.62 0.47
N ILE A 77 9.87 3.64 -0.03
CA ILE A 77 9.94 4.07 -1.42
C ILE A 77 10.03 5.59 -1.40
N GLU A 78 11.22 6.12 -1.60
CA GLU A 78 11.46 7.56 -1.59
C GLU A 78 11.68 8.07 -3.01
N GLY A 79 11.41 9.35 -3.22
CA GLY A 79 11.52 10.02 -4.51
C GLY A 79 10.19 10.19 -5.22
N ILE A 80 9.17 9.45 -4.82
CA ILE A 80 7.81 9.53 -5.37
C ILE A 80 6.80 9.42 -4.23
N ASP A 81 5.56 9.78 -4.52
CA ASP A 81 4.44 9.52 -3.60
C ASP A 81 3.86 8.14 -3.89
N THR A 82 3.43 7.45 -2.85
CA THR A 82 2.76 6.15 -2.97
C THR A 82 1.55 6.09 -2.05
N ASN A 83 0.73 5.07 -2.23
CA ASN A 83 -0.44 4.83 -1.40
C ASN A 83 -0.16 3.93 -0.19
N VAL A 84 1.10 3.69 0.16
CA VAL A 84 1.47 2.77 1.25
C VAL A 84 0.84 3.21 2.58
N ASP A 85 1.03 4.48 2.97
CA ASP A 85 0.49 4.98 4.23
C ASP A 85 -1.03 4.98 4.25
N TYR A 86 -1.66 5.27 3.11
CA TYR A 86 -3.11 5.24 2.98
C TYR A 86 -3.65 3.82 3.18
N GLN A 87 -2.99 2.82 2.60
CA GLN A 87 -3.40 1.43 2.80
C GLN A 87 -3.20 0.98 4.25
N TYR A 88 -2.14 1.45 4.89
CA TYR A 88 -1.92 1.18 6.30
C TYR A 88 -3.08 1.73 7.15
N GLU A 89 -3.54 2.94 6.85
CA GLU A 89 -4.71 3.52 7.53
C GLU A 89 -5.97 2.69 7.34
N ILE A 90 -6.20 2.16 6.12
CA ILE A 90 -7.35 1.30 5.85
C ILE A 90 -7.29 0.05 6.74
N LEU A 91 -6.14 -0.59 6.82
CA LEU A 91 -5.97 -1.81 7.62
C LEU A 91 -6.15 -1.53 9.11
N ASP A 92 -5.82 -0.34 9.56
CA ASP A 92 -5.92 0.06 10.95
C ASP A 92 -7.33 0.50 11.35
N HIS A 93 -8.23 0.66 10.40
CA HIS A 93 -9.59 1.11 10.66
C HIS A 93 -10.42 -0.03 11.25
N PRO A 94 -11.18 0.21 12.34
CA PRO A 94 -11.99 -0.84 12.98
C PRO A 94 -12.98 -1.52 12.05
N ASP A 95 -13.58 -0.78 11.12
CA ASP A 95 -14.54 -1.34 10.16
C ASP A 95 -13.88 -2.34 9.22
N PHE A 96 -12.64 -2.09 8.81
CA PHE A 96 -11.92 -3.03 7.96
C PHE A 96 -11.57 -4.30 8.76
N GLU A 97 -11.07 -4.13 9.97
CA GLU A 97 -10.69 -5.25 10.83
C GLU A 97 -11.89 -6.16 11.13
N SER A 98 -13.06 -5.58 11.37
CA SER A 98 -14.29 -6.33 11.63
C SER A 98 -14.95 -6.89 10.38
N GLY A 99 -14.50 -6.51 9.18
CA GLY A 99 -15.09 -6.92 7.92
C GLY A 99 -16.23 -6.03 7.42
N ASN A 100 -16.48 -4.91 8.08
CA ASN A 100 -17.54 -3.96 7.69
C ASN A 100 -17.05 -3.02 6.59
N THR A 101 -16.80 -3.58 5.40
CA THR A 101 -16.20 -2.87 4.27
C THR A 101 -17.15 -2.81 3.08
N ASP A 102 -18.25 -2.08 3.23
CA ASP A 102 -19.19 -1.83 2.15
C ASP A 102 -18.70 -0.69 1.24
N VAL A 103 -19.54 -0.30 0.26
CA VAL A 103 -19.17 0.72 -0.73
C VAL A 103 -18.94 2.10 -0.12
N GLU A 104 -19.43 2.34 1.09
CA GLU A 104 -19.30 3.62 1.79
C GLU A 104 -18.13 3.65 2.76
N PHE A 105 -17.34 2.56 2.84
CA PHE A 105 -16.24 2.44 3.81
C PHE A 105 -15.25 3.60 3.70
N ILE A 106 -14.82 3.93 2.49
CA ILE A 106 -13.82 5.00 2.28
C ILE A 106 -14.38 6.35 2.74
N GLU A 107 -15.64 6.62 2.45
CA GLU A 107 -16.29 7.86 2.90
C GLU A 107 -16.35 7.94 4.41
N ARG A 108 -16.69 6.83 5.10
CA ARG A 108 -16.69 6.79 6.56
C ARG A 108 -15.30 7.01 7.13
N MET A 109 -14.30 6.39 6.54
CA MET A 109 -12.92 6.55 6.98
C MET A 109 -12.44 8.00 6.85
N GLU A 110 -12.79 8.66 5.75
CA GLU A 110 -12.44 10.07 5.55
C GLU A 110 -13.16 10.98 6.55
N ALA A 111 -14.40 10.65 6.89
CA ALA A 111 -15.19 11.44 7.83
C ALA A 111 -14.64 11.33 9.27
N ASP A 112 -13.95 10.24 9.61
CA ASP A 112 -13.40 9.99 10.94
C ASP A 112 -12.06 10.70 11.17
N LYS A 113 -11.53 11.37 10.18
CA LYS A 113 -10.26 12.10 10.30
C LYS A 113 -10.41 13.47 10.95
#